data_9aa7cf352b29b40b62a1ba26a49be296
#
_entry.id   9aa7cf352b29b40b62a1ba26a49be296
#
_cell.length_a   1.000
_cell.length_b   1.000
_cell.length_c   1.000
_cell.angle_alpha   90.00
_cell.angle_beta   90.00
_cell.angle_gamma   90.00
#
_symmetry.space_group_name_H-M   'P 1'
#
loop_
_entity.id
_entity.type
_entity.pdbx_description
1 polymer ?
#
loop_
_entity_poly.entity_id
_entity_poly.type
_entity_poly.pdbx_seq_one_letter_code
_entity_poly.pdbx_strand_id
1 'polypeptide(L)'
;MLASWIFAATLPADPAAVLVVSESGVEAYAEALDGIGSAFAAPGLRIVDLQSATGARDLAAALESKETRAVIAVGSRALDEVRARHAAVPVVAAMVLHGAQAPKADCHVDLDVSLAAQLGAMRALWPGRTRAGIIRNPALSRYPADALEARARKEGFLPVIVDCDKPANLLKALAALKGKVDFVICYPDPDLYNSVTIKPLVLASLEGRLPLVGFSPAFVRAGAAAGIYPDYRDSGRQAAEIAERLLRGEDCGPDTGPRRIQVAVNQRVARLLGADFRTGALPVEVFR
;
A
#
# COMPACT_ATOMS: atom_id res chain seq x y z
N MET A 1 -0.81 66.62 -6.66
CA MET A 1 -1.31 65.24 -6.79
C MET A 1 -0.10 64.33 -6.99
N LEU A 2 0.38 63.71 -5.91
CA LEU A 2 1.48 62.75 -5.98
C LEU A 2 0.89 61.34 -6.04
N ALA A 3 1.03 60.66 -7.19
CA ALA A 3 0.59 59.28 -7.38
C ALA A 3 1.63 58.35 -6.69
N SER A 4 1.22 57.73 -5.61
CA SER A 4 1.99 56.69 -4.90
C SER A 4 1.87 55.37 -5.66
N TRP A 5 2.96 54.99 -6.31
CA TRP A 5 3.08 53.65 -6.94
C TRP A 5 3.41 52.66 -5.83
N ILE A 6 2.41 51.86 -5.45
CA ILE A 6 2.63 50.69 -4.59
C ILE A 6 3.20 49.60 -5.50
N PHE A 7 4.52 49.39 -5.43
CA PHE A 7 5.15 48.17 -5.91
C PHE A 7 4.68 47.01 -5.05
N ALA A 8 3.76 46.21 -5.57
CA ALA A 8 3.51 44.88 -5.00
C ALA A 8 4.78 44.05 -5.24
N ALA A 9 5.61 43.92 -4.22
CA ALA A 9 6.70 42.98 -4.23
C ALA A 9 6.10 41.57 -4.33
N THR A 10 6.22 40.96 -5.50
CA THR A 10 6.01 39.52 -5.65
C THR A 10 7.05 38.84 -4.77
N LEU A 11 6.62 38.29 -3.65
CA LEU A 11 7.45 37.42 -2.83
C LEU A 11 7.98 36.32 -3.76
N PRO A 12 9.30 36.01 -3.73
CA PRO A 12 9.82 34.88 -4.47
C PRO A 12 9.07 33.64 -4.02
N ALA A 13 8.66 32.82 -4.97
CA ALA A 13 8.08 31.52 -4.68
C ALA A 13 9.04 30.78 -3.73
N ASP A 14 8.55 30.38 -2.56
CA ASP A 14 9.35 29.62 -1.59
C ASP A 14 9.95 28.41 -2.31
N PRO A 15 11.26 28.17 -2.16
CA PRO A 15 11.91 27.03 -2.80
C PRO A 15 11.26 25.72 -2.32
N ALA A 16 11.19 24.74 -3.21
CA ALA A 16 10.55 23.46 -2.95
C ALA A 16 11.20 22.74 -1.74
N ALA A 17 10.58 22.84 -0.56
CA ALA A 17 11.12 22.29 0.68
C ALA A 17 10.97 20.75 0.76
N VAL A 18 10.08 20.15 -0.02
CA VAL A 18 9.83 18.72 -0.05
C VAL A 18 10.17 18.14 -1.43
N LEU A 19 11.07 17.16 -1.42
CA LEU A 19 11.39 16.36 -2.58
C LEU A 19 10.54 15.08 -2.59
N VAL A 20 9.78 14.85 -3.65
CA VAL A 20 9.09 13.58 -3.88
C VAL A 20 9.84 12.78 -4.92
N VAL A 21 10.17 11.54 -4.60
CA VAL A 21 10.86 10.61 -5.49
C VAL A 21 9.93 9.45 -5.79
N SER A 22 9.69 9.16 -7.06
CA SER A 22 8.77 8.13 -7.51
C SER A 22 9.19 7.52 -8.83
N GLU A 23 8.42 6.55 -9.30
CA GLU A 23 8.52 5.93 -10.63
C GLU A 23 7.21 6.12 -11.38
N SER A 24 7.29 6.57 -12.62
CA SER A 24 6.13 6.61 -13.53
C SER A 24 5.71 5.19 -13.96
N GLY A 25 4.49 5.07 -14.51
CA GLY A 25 3.97 3.79 -15.03
C GLY A 25 3.32 2.87 -13.99
N VAL A 26 3.30 3.24 -12.71
CA VAL A 26 2.59 2.50 -11.64
C VAL A 26 1.36 3.28 -11.22
N GLU A 27 0.15 2.76 -11.53
CA GLU A 27 -1.14 3.43 -11.27
C GLU A 27 -1.29 3.82 -9.79
N ALA A 28 -0.98 2.91 -8.87
CA ALA A 28 -1.03 3.16 -7.43
C ALA A 28 -0.11 4.31 -6.97
N TYR A 29 1.05 4.47 -7.61
CA TYR A 29 1.96 5.58 -7.30
C TYR A 29 1.42 6.91 -7.85
N ALA A 30 0.78 6.90 -9.02
CA ALA A 30 0.15 8.10 -9.56
C ALA A 30 -0.96 8.60 -8.62
N GLU A 31 -1.80 7.71 -8.09
CA GLU A 31 -2.82 8.07 -7.10
C GLU A 31 -2.21 8.63 -5.81
N ALA A 32 -1.12 8.04 -5.33
CA ALA A 32 -0.41 8.55 -4.14
C ALA A 32 0.20 9.93 -4.40
N LEU A 33 0.80 10.16 -5.58
CA LEU A 33 1.31 11.47 -6.00
C LEU A 33 0.21 12.53 -6.06
N ASP A 34 -0.98 12.20 -6.59
CA ASP A 34 -2.16 13.07 -6.54
C ASP A 34 -2.56 13.43 -5.10
N GLY A 35 -2.49 12.44 -4.21
CA GLY A 35 -2.73 12.65 -2.77
C GLY A 35 -1.72 13.61 -2.15
N ILE A 36 -0.43 13.41 -2.42
CA ILE A 36 0.66 14.29 -1.96
C ILE A 36 0.44 15.70 -2.49
N GLY A 37 0.24 15.86 -3.80
CA GLY A 37 0.04 17.15 -4.44
C GLY A 37 -1.18 17.92 -3.93
N SER A 38 -2.24 17.21 -3.48
CA SER A 38 -3.45 17.83 -2.93
C SER A 38 -3.26 18.37 -1.51
N ALA A 39 -2.25 17.92 -0.78
CA ALA A 39 -1.97 18.34 0.59
C ALA A 39 -1.03 19.55 0.65
N PHE A 40 -0.11 19.67 -0.32
CA PHE A 40 0.80 20.80 -0.39
C PHE A 40 0.22 21.94 -1.24
N ALA A 41 0.20 23.16 -0.69
CA ALA A 41 0.03 24.34 -1.54
C ALA A 41 1.31 24.56 -2.37
N ALA A 42 1.19 24.63 -3.69
CA ALA A 42 2.35 25.00 -4.54
C ALA A 42 2.92 26.36 -4.09
N PRO A 43 4.27 26.55 -4.05
CA PRO A 43 5.32 25.87 -4.83
C PRO A 43 6.26 24.96 -4.03
N GLY A 44 5.92 24.52 -2.82
CA GLY A 44 6.83 23.80 -1.91
C GLY A 44 7.21 22.36 -2.29
N LEU A 45 6.82 21.86 -3.50
CA LEU A 45 6.99 20.46 -3.88
C LEU A 45 7.83 20.33 -5.15
N ARG A 46 8.87 19.49 -5.11
CA ARG A 46 9.65 19.06 -6.28
C ARG A 46 9.48 17.55 -6.49
N ILE A 47 9.14 17.13 -7.70
CA ILE A 47 8.97 15.71 -8.04
C ILE A 47 10.12 15.27 -8.94
N VAL A 48 10.74 14.13 -8.62
CA VAL A 48 11.73 13.43 -9.43
C VAL A 48 11.21 12.06 -9.80
N ASP A 49 11.11 11.81 -11.11
CA ASP A 49 10.75 10.50 -11.66
C ASP A 49 12.01 9.71 -11.99
N LEU A 50 12.19 8.56 -11.33
CA LEU A 50 13.32 7.66 -11.53
C LEU A 50 13.29 6.93 -12.87
N GLN A 51 12.16 6.91 -13.59
CA GLN A 51 12.05 6.34 -14.93
C GLN A 51 12.46 7.34 -16.01
N SER A 52 12.60 8.62 -15.68
CA SER A 52 13.06 9.62 -16.65
C SER A 52 14.53 9.40 -17.01
N ALA A 53 14.92 9.79 -18.21
CA ALA A 53 16.30 9.68 -18.69
C ALA A 53 17.33 10.44 -17.80
N THR A 54 16.88 11.41 -17.03
CA THR A 54 17.69 12.23 -16.13
C THR A 54 17.44 11.96 -14.65
N GLY A 55 16.55 11.02 -14.32
CA GLY A 55 16.03 10.79 -12.96
C GLY A 55 17.13 10.60 -11.90
N ALA A 56 18.14 9.78 -12.20
CA ALA A 56 19.24 9.55 -11.26
C ALA A 56 20.09 10.81 -11.00
N ARG A 57 20.33 11.62 -12.05
CA ARG A 57 21.06 12.91 -11.96
C ARG A 57 20.23 13.95 -11.22
N ASP A 58 18.94 14.03 -11.54
CA ASP A 58 18.02 15.01 -10.95
C ASP A 58 17.79 14.71 -9.47
N LEU A 59 17.76 13.43 -9.08
CA LEU A 59 17.73 13.00 -7.69
C LEU A 59 19.00 13.44 -6.95
N ALA A 60 20.19 13.19 -7.51
CA ALA A 60 21.45 13.60 -6.88
C ALA A 60 21.48 15.12 -6.65
N ALA A 61 21.18 15.90 -7.68
CA ALA A 61 21.15 17.37 -7.60
C ALA A 61 20.10 17.88 -6.60
N ALA A 62 18.94 17.21 -6.51
CA ALA A 62 17.90 17.60 -5.56
C ALA A 62 18.28 17.30 -4.11
N LEU A 63 18.97 16.18 -3.84
CA LEU A 63 19.43 15.82 -2.48
C LEU A 63 20.60 16.70 -1.99
N GLU A 64 21.42 17.21 -2.91
CA GLU A 64 22.52 18.15 -2.59
C GLU A 64 22.02 19.58 -2.39
N SER A 65 20.79 19.88 -2.81
CA SER A 65 20.20 21.22 -2.67
C SER A 65 19.91 21.53 -1.20
N LYS A 66 20.35 22.70 -0.74
CA LYS A 66 20.02 23.22 0.61
C LYS A 66 18.53 23.55 0.78
N GLU A 67 17.79 23.61 -0.31
CA GLU A 67 16.35 23.86 -0.31
C GLU A 67 15.55 22.62 0.11
N THR A 68 16.06 21.41 -0.20
CA THR A 68 15.42 20.16 0.20
C THR A 68 15.56 19.97 1.71
N ARG A 69 14.44 19.92 2.42
CA ARG A 69 14.35 19.77 3.87
C ARG A 69 13.70 18.47 4.33
N ALA A 70 12.94 17.83 3.45
CA ALA A 70 12.37 16.51 3.67
C ALA A 70 12.22 15.78 2.33
N VAL A 71 12.21 14.45 2.36
CA VAL A 71 12.00 13.60 1.18
C VAL A 71 10.79 12.71 1.42
N ILE A 72 9.91 12.58 0.43
CA ILE A 72 8.89 11.53 0.36
C ILE A 72 9.33 10.54 -0.72
N ALA A 73 9.65 9.31 -0.33
CA ALA A 73 10.01 8.23 -1.25
C ALA A 73 8.77 7.35 -1.50
N VAL A 74 8.26 7.34 -2.73
CA VAL A 74 7.06 6.59 -3.13
C VAL A 74 7.49 5.29 -3.81
N GLY A 75 7.34 4.19 -3.10
CA GLY A 75 7.76 2.85 -3.53
C GLY A 75 9.16 2.46 -3.07
N SER A 76 9.41 1.13 -3.04
CA SER A 76 10.66 0.57 -2.50
C SER A 76 11.89 1.04 -3.25
N ARG A 77 11.85 1.08 -4.59
CA ARG A 77 13.00 1.54 -5.38
C ARG A 77 13.34 3.01 -5.10
N ALA A 78 12.33 3.88 -4.98
CA ALA A 78 12.55 5.27 -4.63
C ALA A 78 13.23 5.40 -3.26
N LEU A 79 12.78 4.62 -2.28
CA LEU A 79 13.39 4.58 -0.96
C LEU A 79 14.84 4.09 -1.00
N ASP A 80 15.13 3.01 -1.73
CA ASP A 80 16.47 2.46 -1.88
C ASP A 80 17.43 3.48 -2.53
N GLU A 81 16.99 4.15 -3.61
CA GLU A 81 17.78 5.15 -4.32
C GLU A 81 18.09 6.38 -3.45
N VAL A 82 17.12 6.83 -2.63
CA VAL A 82 17.32 7.93 -1.68
C VAL A 82 18.30 7.51 -0.58
N ARG A 83 18.18 6.33 -0.04
CA ARG A 83 19.04 5.80 1.04
C ARG A 83 20.46 5.52 0.56
N ALA A 84 20.62 4.98 -0.65
CA ALA A 84 21.94 4.75 -1.25
C ALA A 84 22.76 6.04 -1.40
N ARG A 85 22.09 7.19 -1.47
CA ARG A 85 22.74 8.52 -1.56
C ARG A 85 22.89 9.22 -0.21
N HIS A 86 22.61 8.50 0.90
CA HIS A 86 22.79 9.02 2.26
C HIS A 86 22.12 10.40 2.48
N ALA A 87 20.85 10.52 2.11
CA ALA A 87 20.09 11.77 2.30
C ALA A 87 20.28 12.29 3.73
N ALA A 88 20.74 13.54 3.85
CA ALA A 88 20.99 14.19 5.13
C ALA A 88 19.71 14.75 5.79
N VAL A 89 18.58 14.66 5.09
CA VAL A 89 17.26 15.16 5.52
C VAL A 89 16.33 14.00 5.84
N PRO A 90 15.29 14.23 6.67
CA PRO A 90 14.32 13.19 7.00
C PRO A 90 13.63 12.60 5.78
N VAL A 91 13.41 11.28 5.79
CA VAL A 91 12.78 10.52 4.71
C VAL A 91 11.49 9.88 5.19
N VAL A 92 10.40 10.18 4.50
CA VAL A 92 9.09 9.53 4.66
C VAL A 92 8.95 8.48 3.56
N ALA A 93 8.85 7.21 3.93
CA ALA A 93 8.52 6.15 2.99
C ALA A 93 7.00 6.04 2.83
N ALA A 94 6.53 6.08 1.58
CA ALA A 94 5.14 5.84 1.22
C ALA A 94 5.06 4.75 0.16
N MET A 95 3.98 3.98 0.12
CA MET A 95 3.77 2.91 -0.85
C MET A 95 4.84 1.82 -0.79
N VAL A 96 5.37 1.55 0.40
CA VAL A 96 6.36 0.51 0.69
C VAL A 96 5.72 -0.54 1.59
N LEU A 97 5.96 -1.81 1.29
CA LEU A 97 5.53 -2.91 2.17
C LEU A 97 6.43 -2.96 3.40
N HIS A 98 5.82 -3.00 4.57
CA HIS A 98 6.53 -3.09 5.84
C HIS A 98 6.81 -4.55 6.20
N GLY A 99 7.81 -5.16 5.57
CA GLY A 99 8.30 -6.49 5.91
C GLY A 99 9.47 -6.45 6.91
N ALA A 100 9.86 -7.60 7.44
CA ALA A 100 11.01 -7.72 8.35
C ALA A 100 12.34 -7.21 7.74
N GLN A 101 12.40 -7.08 6.42
CA GLN A 101 13.55 -6.60 5.64
C GLN A 101 13.27 -5.27 4.93
N ALA A 102 12.21 -4.56 5.31
CA ALA A 102 11.89 -3.28 4.67
C ALA A 102 13.04 -2.27 4.83
N PRO A 103 13.37 -1.50 3.79
CA PRO A 103 14.37 -0.45 3.89
C PRO A 103 14.00 0.54 4.99
N LYS A 104 15.00 0.98 5.77
CA LYS A 104 14.77 1.91 6.88
C LYS A 104 14.47 3.31 6.32
N ALA A 105 13.38 3.90 6.74
CA ALA A 105 13.07 5.31 6.63
C ALA A 105 12.88 5.91 8.03
N ASP A 106 12.87 7.23 8.14
CA ASP A 106 12.64 7.88 9.42
C ASP A 106 11.16 7.77 9.81
N CYS A 107 10.29 7.90 8.81
CA CYS A 107 8.83 7.76 8.94
C CYS A 107 8.27 6.86 7.83
N HIS A 108 7.13 6.23 8.10
CA HIS A 108 6.48 5.32 7.14
C HIS A 108 4.98 5.59 7.05
N VAL A 109 4.43 5.45 5.84
CA VAL A 109 3.02 5.20 5.59
C VAL A 109 2.93 3.81 4.96
N ASP A 110 2.59 2.82 5.78
CA ASP A 110 2.59 1.42 5.37
C ASP A 110 1.52 1.13 4.30
N LEU A 111 1.81 0.18 3.40
CA LEU A 111 0.81 -0.41 2.49
C LEU A 111 0.02 -1.53 3.16
N ASP A 112 0.46 -2.01 4.30
CA ASP A 112 -0.13 -3.17 4.95
C ASP A 112 -1.45 -2.81 5.62
N VAL A 113 -2.55 -3.26 5.04
CA VAL A 113 -3.86 -3.23 5.70
C VAL A 113 -3.85 -4.21 6.86
N SER A 114 -4.20 -3.75 8.06
CA SER A 114 -4.22 -4.61 9.24
C SER A 114 -5.18 -5.79 9.06
N LEU A 115 -4.87 -6.96 9.66
CA LEU A 115 -5.75 -8.13 9.61
C LEU A 115 -7.15 -7.81 10.15
N ALA A 116 -7.25 -7.00 11.19
CA ALA A 116 -8.53 -6.58 11.74
C ALA A 116 -9.37 -5.81 10.72
N ALA A 117 -8.77 -4.87 9.98
CA ALA A 117 -9.47 -4.13 8.93
C ALA A 117 -9.89 -5.03 7.76
N GLN A 118 -9.02 -5.97 7.33
CA GLN A 118 -9.35 -6.95 6.29
C GLN A 118 -10.53 -7.86 6.71
N LEU A 119 -10.50 -8.39 7.93
CA LEU A 119 -11.56 -9.24 8.45
C LEU A 119 -12.86 -8.45 8.68
N GLY A 120 -12.76 -7.20 9.14
CA GLY A 120 -13.91 -6.29 9.27
C GLY A 120 -14.59 -6.04 7.92
N ALA A 121 -13.81 -5.78 6.87
CA ALA A 121 -14.33 -5.62 5.52
C ALA A 121 -14.97 -6.93 5.00
N MET A 122 -14.35 -8.09 5.24
CA MET A 122 -14.91 -9.38 4.86
C MET A 122 -16.21 -9.69 5.61
N ARG A 123 -16.32 -9.33 6.89
CA ARG A 123 -17.56 -9.48 7.67
C ARG A 123 -18.71 -8.67 7.07
N ALA A 124 -18.43 -7.43 6.63
CA ALA A 124 -19.43 -6.59 5.98
C ALA A 124 -19.77 -7.11 4.57
N LEU A 125 -18.75 -7.54 3.81
CA LEU A 125 -18.91 -8.03 2.44
C LEU A 125 -19.58 -9.39 2.36
N TRP A 126 -19.27 -10.31 3.28
CA TRP A 126 -19.80 -11.68 3.28
C TRP A 126 -20.20 -12.16 4.68
N PRO A 127 -21.31 -11.65 5.23
CA PRO A 127 -21.78 -12.00 6.56
C PRO A 127 -21.98 -13.50 6.73
N GLY A 128 -21.65 -14.01 7.91
CA GLY A 128 -21.81 -15.43 8.27
C GLY A 128 -20.67 -16.35 7.80
N ARG A 129 -19.70 -15.83 7.05
CA ARG A 129 -18.47 -16.56 6.67
C ARG A 129 -17.35 -16.16 7.62
N THR A 130 -16.99 -17.09 8.50
CA THR A 130 -16.07 -16.81 9.62
C THR A 130 -14.78 -17.62 9.57
N ARG A 131 -14.66 -18.62 8.68
CA ARG A 131 -13.46 -19.43 8.56
C ARG A 131 -12.49 -18.78 7.58
N ALA A 132 -11.44 -18.16 8.09
CA ALA A 132 -10.44 -17.43 7.29
C ALA A 132 -9.17 -18.24 7.12
N GLY A 133 -8.77 -18.53 5.89
CA GLY A 133 -7.44 -19.03 5.56
C GLY A 133 -6.45 -17.88 5.44
N ILE A 134 -5.23 -18.07 5.93
CA ILE A 134 -4.14 -17.11 5.81
C ILE A 134 -2.90 -17.85 5.33
N ILE A 135 -2.40 -17.48 4.16
CA ILE A 135 -1.09 -17.96 3.67
C ILE A 135 -0.09 -16.86 3.93
N ARG A 136 0.98 -17.17 4.65
CA ARG A 136 2.02 -16.22 5.00
C ARG A 136 3.42 -16.79 4.75
N ASN A 137 4.37 -15.93 4.46
CA ASN A 137 5.78 -16.26 4.48
C ASN A 137 6.34 -15.93 5.87
N PRO A 138 6.79 -16.94 6.66
CA PRO A 138 7.26 -16.71 8.01
C PRO A 138 8.52 -15.82 8.08
N ALA A 139 9.35 -15.78 7.02
CA ALA A 139 10.55 -14.96 6.96
C ALA A 139 10.25 -13.46 6.71
N LEU A 140 9.14 -13.14 6.03
CA LEU A 140 8.78 -11.76 5.68
C LEU A 140 7.60 -11.23 6.49
N SER A 141 6.83 -12.10 7.13
CA SER A 141 5.65 -11.71 7.90
C SER A 141 6.03 -10.91 9.15
N ARG A 142 5.46 -9.71 9.29
CA ARG A 142 5.62 -8.85 10.47
C ARG A 142 5.14 -9.51 11.77
N TYR A 143 4.15 -10.42 11.67
CA TYR A 143 3.54 -11.05 12.83
C TYR A 143 3.76 -12.56 12.81
N PRO A 144 4.11 -13.19 13.95
CA PRO A 144 4.12 -14.63 14.08
C PRO A 144 2.70 -15.22 13.95
N ALA A 145 2.61 -16.54 13.70
CA ALA A 145 1.34 -17.19 13.41
C ALA A 145 0.33 -17.07 14.57
N ASP A 146 0.80 -17.25 15.81
CA ASP A 146 -0.01 -17.15 17.03
C ASP A 146 -0.60 -15.73 17.23
N ALA A 147 0.16 -14.68 16.91
CA ALA A 147 -0.34 -13.31 16.95
C ALA A 147 -1.42 -13.05 15.89
N LEU A 148 -1.27 -13.61 14.68
CA LEU A 148 -2.30 -13.53 13.64
C LEU A 148 -3.55 -14.32 14.05
N GLU A 149 -3.36 -15.50 14.62
CA GLU A 149 -4.47 -16.32 15.14
C GLU A 149 -5.24 -15.57 16.24
N ALA A 150 -4.56 -15.04 17.23
CA ALA A 150 -5.18 -14.27 18.31
C ALA A 150 -5.96 -13.06 17.79
N ARG A 151 -5.39 -12.32 16.83
CA ARG A 151 -6.07 -11.17 16.19
C ARG A 151 -7.31 -11.59 15.43
N ALA A 152 -7.25 -12.66 14.63
CA ALA A 152 -8.41 -13.15 13.89
C ALA A 152 -9.53 -13.64 14.84
N ARG A 153 -9.18 -14.35 15.90
CA ARG A 153 -10.15 -14.79 16.93
C ARG A 153 -10.81 -13.62 17.66
N LYS A 154 -10.03 -12.57 17.97
CA LYS A 154 -10.58 -11.33 18.55
C LYS A 154 -11.61 -10.67 17.64
N GLU A 155 -11.43 -10.77 16.33
CA GLU A 155 -12.39 -10.31 15.33
C GLU A 155 -13.55 -11.28 15.07
N GLY A 156 -13.65 -12.39 15.81
CA GLY A 156 -14.72 -13.39 15.69
C GLY A 156 -14.55 -14.36 14.52
N PHE A 157 -13.32 -14.49 13.99
CA PHE A 157 -13.02 -15.45 12.93
C PHE A 157 -12.30 -16.69 13.46
N LEU A 158 -12.45 -17.79 12.72
CA LEU A 158 -11.76 -19.06 12.94
C LEU A 158 -10.65 -19.18 11.90
N PRO A 159 -9.41 -18.77 12.23
CA PRO A 159 -8.33 -18.78 11.28
C PRO A 159 -7.73 -20.17 11.09
N VAL A 160 -7.27 -20.45 9.85
CA VAL A 160 -6.35 -21.54 9.53
C VAL A 160 -5.14 -20.91 8.84
N ILE A 161 -3.99 -20.90 9.54
CA ILE A 161 -2.77 -20.29 9.05
C ILE A 161 -1.89 -21.37 8.44
N VAL A 162 -1.35 -21.09 7.24
CA VAL A 162 -0.42 -21.97 6.54
C VAL A 162 0.84 -21.18 6.20
N ASP A 163 1.96 -21.67 6.68
CA ASP A 163 3.27 -21.12 6.34
C ASP A 163 3.67 -21.59 4.93
N CYS A 164 4.16 -20.64 4.14
CA CYS A 164 4.64 -20.84 2.78
C CYS A 164 5.92 -20.03 2.58
N ASP A 165 7.05 -20.70 2.61
CA ASP A 165 8.39 -20.08 2.55
C ASP A 165 8.89 -19.88 1.12
N LYS A 166 8.25 -20.50 0.12
CA LYS A 166 8.67 -20.48 -1.28
C LYS A 166 7.49 -20.46 -2.24
N PRO A 167 7.61 -19.76 -3.37
CA PRO A 167 6.58 -19.75 -4.42
C PRO A 167 6.16 -21.15 -4.89
N ALA A 168 7.09 -22.08 -4.98
CA ALA A 168 6.82 -23.47 -5.40
C ALA A 168 5.84 -24.21 -4.45
N ASN A 169 5.73 -23.79 -3.20
CA ASN A 169 4.84 -24.39 -2.21
C ASN A 169 3.46 -23.72 -2.15
N LEU A 170 3.23 -22.62 -2.89
CA LEU A 170 2.01 -21.81 -2.79
C LEU A 170 0.73 -22.59 -3.13
N LEU A 171 0.75 -23.39 -4.18
CA LEU A 171 -0.40 -24.24 -4.55
C LEU A 171 -0.67 -25.34 -3.52
N LYS A 172 0.37 -25.90 -2.91
CA LYS A 172 0.25 -26.87 -1.82
C LYS A 172 -0.36 -26.21 -0.57
N ALA A 173 0.07 -24.98 -0.26
CA ALA A 173 -0.48 -24.20 0.84
C ALA A 173 -1.97 -23.89 0.61
N LEU A 174 -2.35 -23.49 -0.60
CA LEU A 174 -3.76 -23.30 -0.95
C LEU A 174 -4.57 -24.59 -0.82
N ALA A 175 -4.05 -25.71 -1.32
CA ALA A 175 -4.71 -27.02 -1.23
C ALA A 175 -4.95 -27.46 0.23
N ALA A 176 -4.02 -27.14 1.14
CA ALA A 176 -4.16 -27.44 2.56
C ALA A 176 -5.33 -26.72 3.25
N LEU A 177 -5.81 -25.60 2.67
CA LEU A 177 -6.94 -24.80 3.16
C LEU A 177 -8.29 -25.26 2.59
N LYS A 178 -8.30 -26.03 1.49
CA LYS A 178 -9.52 -26.47 0.82
C LYS A 178 -10.45 -27.23 1.76
N GLY A 179 -11.72 -26.85 1.77
CA GLY A 179 -12.77 -27.43 2.64
C GLY A 179 -12.69 -27.05 4.11
N LYS A 180 -11.62 -26.39 4.55
CA LYS A 180 -11.43 -25.98 5.95
C LYS A 180 -11.83 -24.52 6.20
N VAL A 181 -11.80 -23.69 5.17
CA VAL A 181 -12.03 -22.24 5.29
C VAL A 181 -13.07 -21.78 4.26
N ASP A 182 -13.63 -20.59 4.47
CA ASP A 182 -14.62 -19.98 3.58
C ASP A 182 -13.94 -19.11 2.51
N PHE A 183 -12.80 -18.50 2.84
CA PHE A 183 -11.99 -17.68 1.96
C PHE A 183 -10.53 -17.67 2.42
N VAL A 184 -9.63 -17.21 1.55
CA VAL A 184 -8.19 -17.09 1.84
C VAL A 184 -7.77 -15.65 1.71
N ILE A 185 -7.19 -15.08 2.77
CA ILE A 185 -6.49 -13.80 2.74
C ILE A 185 -5.06 -14.01 2.24
N CYS A 186 -4.74 -13.33 1.14
CA CYS A 186 -3.39 -13.27 0.61
C CYS A 186 -2.73 -12.00 1.15
N TYR A 187 -1.72 -12.16 2.00
CA TYR A 187 -0.93 -11.03 2.48
C TYR A 187 0.04 -10.55 1.40
N PRO A 188 0.28 -9.22 1.31
CA PRO A 188 1.28 -8.70 0.38
C PRO A 188 2.65 -9.34 0.63
N ASP A 189 3.16 -10.03 -0.37
CA ASP A 189 4.47 -10.71 -0.36
C ASP A 189 4.93 -10.83 -1.82
N PRO A 190 5.98 -10.09 -2.26
CA PRO A 190 6.42 -10.10 -3.64
C PRO A 190 7.02 -11.44 -4.07
N ASP A 191 7.54 -12.23 -3.13
CA ASP A 191 8.07 -13.57 -3.44
C ASP A 191 6.94 -14.55 -3.71
N LEU A 192 5.88 -14.53 -2.90
CA LEU A 192 4.75 -15.44 -3.05
C LEU A 192 3.77 -15.00 -4.16
N TYR A 193 3.49 -13.69 -4.28
CA TYR A 193 2.45 -13.16 -5.17
C TYR A 193 3.03 -12.23 -6.22
N ASN A 194 3.40 -12.79 -7.35
CA ASN A 194 4.00 -12.10 -8.48
C ASN A 194 3.37 -12.54 -9.81
N SER A 195 3.82 -11.99 -10.92
CA SER A 195 3.30 -12.26 -12.26
C SER A 195 3.34 -13.75 -12.66
N VAL A 196 4.24 -14.54 -12.07
CA VAL A 196 4.39 -15.97 -12.35
C VAL A 196 3.41 -16.82 -11.51
N THR A 197 3.20 -16.45 -10.24
CA THR A 197 2.46 -17.25 -9.26
C THR A 197 0.98 -16.94 -9.20
N ILE A 198 0.56 -15.69 -9.46
CA ILE A 198 -0.84 -15.26 -9.32
C ILE A 198 -1.77 -16.05 -10.26
N LYS A 199 -1.40 -16.23 -11.51
CA LYS A 199 -2.26 -16.93 -12.48
C LYS A 199 -2.53 -18.39 -12.10
N PRO A 200 -1.52 -19.23 -11.80
CA PRO A 200 -1.73 -20.60 -11.30
C PRO A 200 -2.53 -20.63 -10.00
N LEU A 201 -2.29 -19.70 -9.08
CA LEU A 201 -3.00 -19.61 -7.81
C LEU A 201 -4.51 -19.35 -8.01
N VAL A 202 -4.85 -18.40 -8.88
CA VAL A 202 -6.25 -18.08 -9.23
C VAL A 202 -6.92 -19.29 -9.86
N LEU A 203 -6.28 -19.97 -10.80
CA LEU A 203 -6.84 -21.18 -11.42
C LEU A 203 -7.13 -22.26 -10.38
N ALA A 204 -6.17 -22.55 -9.50
CA ALA A 204 -6.34 -23.54 -8.44
C ALA A 204 -7.45 -23.12 -7.43
N SER A 205 -7.61 -21.84 -7.17
CA SER A 205 -8.68 -21.31 -6.31
C SER A 205 -10.06 -21.54 -6.94
N LEU A 206 -10.20 -21.30 -8.25
CA LEU A 206 -11.45 -21.55 -8.99
C LEU A 206 -11.80 -23.03 -9.00
N GLU A 207 -10.85 -23.91 -9.32
CA GLU A 207 -11.02 -25.36 -9.30
C GLU A 207 -11.37 -25.89 -7.90
N GLY A 208 -10.74 -25.31 -6.88
CA GLY A 208 -10.96 -25.63 -5.47
C GLY A 208 -12.22 -25.01 -4.88
N ARG A 209 -12.93 -24.15 -5.61
CA ARG A 209 -14.02 -23.30 -5.12
C ARG A 209 -13.68 -22.55 -3.82
N LEU A 210 -12.47 -22.01 -3.78
CA LEU A 210 -11.93 -21.34 -2.60
C LEU A 210 -11.62 -19.87 -2.91
N PRO A 211 -12.48 -18.89 -2.53
CA PRO A 211 -12.31 -17.49 -2.85
C PRO A 211 -11.03 -16.91 -2.29
N LEU A 212 -10.26 -16.22 -3.13
CA LEU A 212 -9.09 -15.43 -2.72
C LEU A 212 -9.50 -14.00 -2.44
N VAL A 213 -8.96 -13.45 -1.38
CA VAL A 213 -9.01 -12.03 -1.02
C VAL A 213 -7.61 -11.46 -1.21
N GLY A 214 -7.43 -10.65 -2.24
CA GLY A 214 -6.16 -10.03 -2.59
C GLY A 214 -5.96 -8.69 -1.88
N PHE A 215 -4.83 -8.07 -2.16
CA PHE A 215 -4.36 -6.84 -1.54
C PHE A 215 -4.21 -5.67 -2.53
N SER A 216 -4.76 -5.79 -3.74
CA SER A 216 -4.69 -4.74 -4.77
C SER A 216 -5.79 -4.91 -5.83
N PRO A 217 -6.17 -3.85 -6.55
CA PRO A 217 -7.07 -3.94 -7.70
C PRO A 217 -6.53 -4.86 -8.79
N ALA A 218 -5.21 -4.86 -9.01
CA ALA A 218 -4.57 -5.73 -9.99
C ALA A 218 -4.79 -7.22 -9.67
N PHE A 219 -4.75 -7.62 -8.40
CA PHE A 219 -5.01 -8.98 -8.00
C PHE A 219 -6.49 -9.37 -8.24
N VAL A 220 -7.42 -8.44 -8.03
CA VAL A 220 -8.85 -8.67 -8.34
C VAL A 220 -9.07 -8.79 -9.85
N ARG A 221 -8.43 -7.94 -10.65
CA ARG A 221 -8.44 -8.07 -12.13
C ARG A 221 -7.85 -9.39 -12.59
N ALA A 222 -6.82 -9.91 -11.90
CA ALA A 222 -6.22 -11.21 -12.20
C ALA A 222 -7.11 -12.40 -11.82
N GLY A 223 -8.18 -12.19 -11.04
CA GLY A 223 -9.18 -13.21 -10.71
C GLY A 223 -9.35 -13.54 -9.23
N ALA A 224 -8.81 -12.73 -8.31
CA ALA A 224 -9.24 -12.82 -6.92
C ALA A 224 -10.72 -12.42 -6.80
N ALA A 225 -11.46 -13.07 -5.88
CA ALA A 225 -12.89 -12.81 -5.69
C ALA A 225 -13.14 -11.42 -5.09
N ALA A 226 -12.26 -10.97 -4.21
CA ALA A 226 -12.27 -9.65 -3.61
C ALA A 226 -10.83 -9.14 -3.41
N GLY A 227 -10.69 -7.85 -3.17
CA GLY A 227 -9.44 -7.21 -2.78
C GLY A 227 -9.70 -6.15 -1.72
N ILE A 228 -8.81 -6.08 -0.72
CA ILE A 228 -8.85 -5.09 0.35
C ILE A 228 -7.47 -4.45 0.41
N TYR A 229 -7.40 -3.16 0.14
CA TYR A 229 -6.14 -2.45 -0.05
C TYR A 229 -6.23 -1.02 0.47
N PRO A 230 -5.10 -0.34 0.73
CA PRO A 230 -5.12 1.07 1.13
C PRO A 230 -5.79 1.97 0.08
N ASP A 231 -6.42 3.03 0.51
CA ASP A 231 -6.70 4.17 -0.36
C ASP A 231 -5.36 4.86 -0.67
N TYR A 232 -4.84 4.64 -1.88
CA TYR A 232 -3.52 5.12 -2.28
C TYR A 232 -3.41 6.65 -2.27
N ARG A 233 -4.49 7.34 -2.65
CA ARG A 233 -4.56 8.80 -2.58
C ARG A 233 -4.51 9.29 -1.12
N ASP A 234 -5.21 8.62 -0.21
CA ASP A 234 -5.15 8.96 1.22
C ASP A 234 -3.79 8.62 1.83
N SER A 235 -3.15 7.53 1.41
CA SER A 235 -1.77 7.21 1.81
C SER A 235 -0.78 8.30 1.39
N GLY A 236 -0.95 8.85 0.18
CA GLY A 236 -0.18 9.99 -0.29
C GLY A 236 -0.40 11.23 0.58
N ARG A 237 -1.64 11.55 0.95
CA ARG A 237 -1.95 12.66 1.87
C ARG A 237 -1.32 12.46 3.25
N GLN A 238 -1.38 11.22 3.79
CA GLN A 238 -0.70 10.92 5.06
C GLN A 238 0.80 11.19 4.99
N ALA A 239 1.46 10.79 3.90
CA ALA A 239 2.88 11.04 3.71
C ALA A 239 3.21 12.53 3.65
N ALA A 240 2.37 13.32 2.97
CA ALA A 240 2.49 14.77 2.91
C ALA A 240 2.32 15.42 4.29
N GLU A 241 1.31 15.02 5.06
CA GLU A 241 1.08 15.52 6.43
C GLU A 241 2.27 15.22 7.36
N ILE A 242 2.89 14.03 7.21
CA ILE A 242 4.10 13.69 7.96
C ILE A 242 5.27 14.59 7.53
N ALA A 243 5.48 14.78 6.23
CA ALA A 243 6.53 15.66 5.73
C ALA A 243 6.37 17.11 6.22
N GLU A 244 5.14 17.65 6.25
CA GLU A 244 4.84 18.96 6.82
C GLU A 244 5.19 19.05 8.32
N ARG A 245 4.90 18.01 9.09
CA ARG A 245 5.28 17.94 10.52
C ARG A 245 6.79 17.98 10.67
N LEU A 246 7.52 17.19 9.88
CA LEU A 246 8.99 17.19 9.88
C LEU A 246 9.56 18.57 9.52
N LEU A 247 8.96 19.31 8.58
CA LEU A 247 9.35 20.68 8.24
C LEU A 247 9.18 21.64 9.40
N ARG A 248 8.23 21.39 10.32
CA ARG A 248 8.03 22.16 11.55
C ARG A 248 8.93 21.71 12.71
N GLY A 249 9.78 20.68 12.49
CA GLY A 249 10.64 20.11 13.53
C GLY A 249 9.90 19.16 14.49
N GLU A 250 8.72 18.69 14.12
CA GLU A 250 7.96 17.70 14.86
C GLU A 250 8.43 16.27 14.48
N ASP A 251 8.04 15.25 15.27
CA ASP A 251 8.29 13.83 14.97
C ASP A 251 7.29 13.24 13.95
N CYS A 252 7.48 11.97 13.55
CA CYS A 252 6.57 11.25 12.65
C CYS A 252 5.13 11.11 13.18
N GLY A 253 4.95 11.22 14.47
CA GLY A 253 3.67 10.93 15.13
C GLY A 253 3.44 9.44 15.39
N PRO A 254 2.23 9.11 15.88
CA PRO A 254 1.85 7.73 16.13
C PRO A 254 1.74 6.94 14.83
N ASP A 255 1.53 5.65 14.97
CA ASP A 255 1.46 4.63 13.93
C ASP A 255 0.88 5.10 12.59
N THR A 256 1.56 4.73 11.55
CA THR A 256 1.42 5.21 10.19
C THR A 256 0.79 4.18 9.24
N GLY A 257 -0.02 3.25 9.75
CA GLY A 257 -0.84 2.39 8.93
C GLY A 257 -1.84 3.19 8.07
N PRO A 258 -2.38 2.60 6.99
CA PRO A 258 -3.35 3.28 6.14
C PRO A 258 -4.62 3.62 6.93
N ARG A 259 -5.02 4.90 6.94
CA ARG A 259 -6.23 5.38 7.62
C ARG A 259 -7.50 4.95 6.91
N ARG A 260 -7.43 4.82 5.59
CA ARG A 260 -8.54 4.43 4.74
C ARG A 260 -8.19 3.21 3.93
N ILE A 261 -9.17 2.33 3.77
CA ILE A 261 -9.08 1.17 2.90
C ILE A 261 -10.12 1.26 1.80
N GLN A 262 -9.81 0.63 0.68
CA GLN A 262 -10.72 0.40 -0.42
C GLN A 262 -11.01 -1.09 -0.56
N VAL A 263 -12.19 -1.41 -1.07
CA VAL A 263 -12.62 -2.78 -1.33
C VAL A 263 -12.99 -2.90 -2.80
N ALA A 264 -12.48 -3.92 -3.46
CA ALA A 264 -12.86 -4.28 -4.81
C ALA A 264 -13.43 -5.70 -4.84
N VAL A 265 -14.35 -5.95 -5.77
CA VAL A 265 -14.99 -7.27 -5.98
C VAL A 265 -14.98 -7.63 -7.45
N ASN A 266 -14.52 -8.84 -7.75
CA ASN A 266 -14.74 -9.45 -9.06
C ASN A 266 -16.07 -10.20 -9.05
N GLN A 267 -17.12 -9.55 -9.55
CA GLN A 267 -18.47 -10.09 -9.49
C GLN A 267 -18.62 -11.41 -10.25
N ARG A 268 -17.91 -11.55 -11.37
CA ARG A 268 -17.92 -12.80 -12.16
C ARG A 268 -17.30 -13.95 -11.39
N VAL A 269 -16.14 -13.73 -10.79
CA VAL A 269 -15.44 -14.74 -9.99
C VAL A 269 -16.24 -15.06 -8.72
N ALA A 270 -16.77 -14.06 -8.03
CA ALA A 270 -17.60 -14.26 -6.85
C ALA A 270 -18.79 -15.18 -7.17
N ARG A 271 -19.53 -14.93 -8.25
CA ARG A 271 -20.64 -15.80 -8.68
C ARG A 271 -20.21 -17.23 -9.00
N LEU A 272 -19.09 -17.40 -9.73
CA LEU A 272 -18.54 -18.72 -10.04
C LEU A 272 -18.20 -19.55 -8.80
N LEU A 273 -17.76 -18.88 -7.76
CA LEU A 273 -17.39 -19.48 -6.47
C LEU A 273 -18.55 -19.60 -5.48
N GLY A 274 -19.74 -19.10 -5.84
CA GLY A 274 -20.91 -19.07 -4.94
C GLY A 274 -20.73 -18.08 -3.76
N ALA A 275 -19.88 -17.05 -3.95
CA ALA A 275 -19.70 -16.00 -2.97
C ALA A 275 -20.73 -14.88 -3.24
N ASP A 276 -21.79 -14.85 -2.41
CA ASP A 276 -22.80 -13.80 -2.47
C ASP A 276 -22.36 -12.58 -1.63
N PHE A 277 -21.59 -11.70 -2.26
CA PHE A 277 -21.05 -10.51 -1.62
C PHE A 277 -22.07 -9.37 -1.56
N ARG A 278 -22.21 -8.75 -0.37
CA ARG A 278 -23.07 -7.59 -0.13
C ARG A 278 -22.34 -6.29 -0.48
N THR A 279 -22.33 -5.91 -1.75
CA THR A 279 -21.61 -4.73 -2.23
C THR A 279 -22.21 -3.39 -1.77
N GLY A 280 -23.43 -3.37 -1.23
CA GLY A 280 -24.06 -2.15 -0.70
C GLY A 280 -23.66 -1.79 0.74
N ALA A 281 -22.93 -2.66 1.45
CA ALA A 281 -22.54 -2.44 2.84
C ALA A 281 -21.27 -1.56 2.99
N LEU A 282 -20.50 -1.41 1.93
CA LEU A 282 -19.24 -0.65 1.87
C LEU A 282 -19.13 0.03 0.50
N PRO A 283 -18.35 1.12 0.37
CA PRO A 283 -17.91 1.59 -0.94
C PRO A 283 -17.06 0.49 -1.60
N VAL A 284 -17.57 -0.09 -2.68
CA VAL A 284 -16.94 -1.23 -3.36
C VAL A 284 -16.76 -0.92 -4.83
N GLU A 285 -15.53 -1.05 -5.34
CA GLU A 285 -15.27 -1.08 -6.76
C GLU A 285 -15.69 -2.45 -7.33
N VAL A 286 -16.51 -2.47 -8.38
CA VAL A 286 -17.03 -3.72 -8.94
C VAL A 286 -16.43 -3.97 -10.33
N PHE A 287 -15.60 -5.00 -10.42
CA PHE A 287 -15.12 -5.56 -11.69
C PHE A 287 -16.16 -6.60 -12.19
N ARG A 288 -16.56 -6.45 -13.46
CA ARG A 288 -17.59 -7.26 -14.13
C ARG A 288 -16.99 -8.29 -15.09
#